data_d47ac31bc9d0af4045a837ad6a09344f
#
_entry.id   d47ac31bc9d0af4045a837ad6a09344f
#
_cell.length_a   1.000
_cell.length_b   1.000
_cell.length_c   1.000
_cell.angle_alpha   90.00
_cell.angle_beta   90.00
_cell.angle_gamma   90.00
#
_symmetry.space_group_name_H-M   'P 1'
#
loop_
_entity.id
_entity.type
_entity.pdbx_description
1 polymer ?
#
loop_
_entity_poly.entity_id
_entity_poly.type
_entity_poly.pdbx_seq_one_letter_code
_entity_poly.pdbx_strand_id
1 'polypeptide(L)'
;AFAYANKKEFENFLKLNINYNIIEKEVLNFKNGNKSSWNYYPTYQEYVNMMTAFADSFPDICKLHHLGTLNSGREILIVQISNNVGKKENEPSFLYTSSMHGDELAGYILSLRLIDHILNGYGNNTRLTSLVDNIDIWINPLANPDGAYYGGNQNVWSAMRYNSNWVDLNRNYPDPQDGPHPDGNAWQKETELFMGLADTVNFTIAANMHGGVEVCNYPWDTWSPLTADNDWWEHVASEYADS
;
A
#
# COMPACT_ATOMS: atom_id res chain seq x y z
N ALA A 1 -19.80 10.92 15.94
CA ALA A 1 -19.34 9.70 15.29
C ALA A 1 -19.51 9.87 13.78
N PHE A 2 -18.58 9.34 12.99
CA PHE A 2 -18.69 9.25 11.56
C PHE A 2 -19.10 7.83 11.18
N ALA A 3 -19.93 7.67 10.17
CA ALA A 3 -20.34 6.37 9.66
C ALA A 3 -20.36 6.40 8.12
N TYR A 4 -19.91 5.34 7.50
CA TYR A 4 -20.03 5.11 6.07
C TYR A 4 -21.15 4.12 5.84
N ALA A 5 -22.02 4.38 4.87
CA ALA A 5 -23.14 3.50 4.58
C ALA A 5 -23.37 3.45 3.06
N ASN A 6 -23.64 2.26 2.54
CA ASN A 6 -24.20 2.12 1.21
C ASN A 6 -25.68 2.53 1.22
N LYS A 7 -26.32 2.60 0.05
CA LYS A 7 -27.71 3.06 -0.07
C LYS A 7 -28.68 2.27 0.83
N LYS A 8 -28.54 0.97 0.91
CA LYS A 8 -29.42 0.08 1.70
C LYS A 8 -29.19 0.27 3.22
N GLU A 9 -27.96 0.39 3.63
CA GLU A 9 -27.58 0.67 5.02
C GLU A 9 -28.04 2.05 5.45
N PHE A 10 -27.90 3.05 4.58
CA PHE A 10 -28.38 4.39 4.85
C PHE A 10 -29.92 4.42 4.97
N GLU A 11 -30.67 3.73 4.11
CA GLU A 11 -32.12 3.56 4.24
C GLU A 11 -32.52 2.91 5.57
N ASN A 12 -31.73 1.95 6.07
CA ASN A 12 -31.95 1.36 7.39
C ASN A 12 -31.60 2.31 8.53
N PHE A 13 -30.52 3.09 8.39
CA PHE A 13 -30.12 4.10 9.37
C PHE A 13 -31.23 5.17 9.52
N LEU A 14 -31.85 5.61 8.43
CA LEU A 14 -32.94 6.59 8.49
C LEU A 14 -34.12 6.15 9.36
N LYS A 15 -34.36 4.83 9.47
CA LYS A 15 -35.42 4.27 10.33
C LYS A 15 -35.17 4.46 11.82
N LEU A 16 -33.91 4.72 12.21
CA LEU A 16 -33.52 4.93 13.62
C LEU A 16 -33.85 6.34 14.13
N ASN A 17 -34.26 7.25 13.26
CA ASN A 17 -34.65 8.62 13.58
C ASN A 17 -33.60 9.42 14.38
N ILE A 18 -32.32 9.17 14.09
CA ILE A 18 -31.16 9.84 14.71
C ILE A 18 -30.79 11.08 13.89
N ASN A 19 -30.49 12.18 14.55
CA ASN A 19 -30.00 13.37 13.88
C ASN A 19 -28.62 13.09 13.22
N TYR A 20 -28.50 13.47 11.95
CA TYR A 20 -27.27 13.28 11.18
C TYR A 20 -27.04 14.47 10.25
N ASN A 21 -25.80 14.66 9.83
CA ASN A 21 -25.41 15.53 8.73
C ASN A 21 -24.77 14.67 7.64
N ILE A 22 -25.20 14.87 6.40
CA ILE A 22 -24.51 14.28 5.25
C ILE A 22 -23.28 15.11 4.97
N ILE A 23 -22.11 14.48 4.97
CA ILE A 23 -20.88 15.08 4.49
C ILE A 23 -20.83 14.82 2.99
N GLU A 24 -21.06 15.86 2.20
CA GLU A 24 -20.95 15.75 0.75
C GLU A 24 -19.49 15.41 0.37
N LYS A 25 -19.36 14.47 -0.57
CA LYS A 25 -18.06 14.06 -1.12
C LYS A 25 -17.51 15.24 -1.94
N GLU A 26 -16.47 15.89 -1.43
CA GLU A 26 -15.74 16.86 -2.25
C GLU A 26 -15.13 16.15 -3.46
N VAL A 27 -15.56 16.53 -4.64
CA VAL A 27 -14.96 16.06 -5.90
C VAL A 27 -13.63 16.80 -6.06
N LEU A 28 -12.54 16.08 -5.85
CA LEU A 28 -11.21 16.64 -5.97
C LEU A 28 -10.88 17.00 -7.41
N ASN A 29 -10.58 18.27 -7.58
CA ASN A 29 -9.87 18.75 -8.75
C ASN A 29 -8.36 18.73 -8.47
N PHE A 30 -7.63 17.79 -9.05
CA PHE A 30 -6.15 17.74 -9.04
C PHE A 30 -5.51 18.89 -9.85
N LYS A 31 -6.29 19.86 -10.28
CA LYS A 31 -5.79 21.04 -10.98
C LYS A 31 -5.28 22.07 -9.96
N ASN A 32 -3.98 22.30 -10.00
CA ASN A 32 -3.27 23.45 -9.40
C ASN A 32 -2.87 23.34 -7.93
N GLY A 33 -2.13 22.31 -7.51
CA GLY A 33 -1.38 22.36 -6.24
C GLY A 33 -2.22 22.45 -4.96
N ASN A 34 -3.52 22.20 -5.04
CA ASN A 34 -4.40 22.13 -3.87
C ASN A 34 -4.24 20.75 -3.21
N LYS A 35 -4.12 20.74 -1.89
CA LYS A 35 -4.07 19.52 -1.06
C LYS A 35 -5.12 18.53 -1.52
N SER A 36 -4.68 17.36 -1.98
CA SER A 36 -5.57 16.26 -2.32
C SER A 36 -6.41 15.93 -1.09
N SER A 37 -7.73 15.93 -1.20
CA SER A 37 -8.55 15.36 -0.14
C SER A 37 -8.49 13.85 -0.31
N TRP A 38 -8.09 13.13 0.73
CA TRP A 38 -7.87 11.68 0.74
C TRP A 38 -9.14 10.89 1.09
N ASN A 39 -10.30 11.36 0.62
CA ASN A 39 -11.61 10.82 0.99
C ASN A 39 -12.29 10.04 -0.15
N TYR A 40 -11.56 9.68 -1.19
CA TYR A 40 -12.05 8.88 -2.33
C TYR A 40 -10.95 7.97 -2.87
N TYR A 41 -11.35 6.95 -3.62
CA TYR A 41 -10.45 6.10 -4.37
C TYR A 41 -10.31 6.63 -5.80
N PRO A 42 -9.08 6.90 -6.27
CA PRO A 42 -8.87 7.40 -7.62
C PRO A 42 -9.29 6.38 -8.68
N THR A 43 -9.51 6.83 -9.90
CA THR A 43 -9.48 5.96 -11.07
C THR A 43 -8.05 5.41 -11.25
N TYR A 44 -7.90 4.32 -12.01
CA TYR A 44 -6.57 3.77 -12.27
C TYR A 44 -5.64 4.79 -12.93
N GLN A 45 -6.17 5.59 -13.88
CA GLN A 45 -5.36 6.64 -14.54
C GLN A 45 -4.95 7.76 -13.58
N GLU A 46 -5.84 8.17 -12.67
CA GLU A 46 -5.51 9.15 -11.63
C GLU A 46 -4.41 8.60 -10.70
N TYR A 47 -4.48 7.32 -10.32
CA TYR A 47 -3.43 6.67 -9.55
C TYR A 47 -2.07 6.74 -10.26
N VAL A 48 -2.00 6.35 -11.53
CA VAL A 48 -0.75 6.41 -12.32
C VAL A 48 -0.24 7.85 -12.41
N ASN A 49 -1.14 8.82 -12.64
CA ASN A 49 -0.79 10.23 -12.70
C ASN A 49 -0.26 10.75 -11.34
N MET A 50 -0.84 10.31 -10.22
CA MET A 50 -0.36 10.67 -8.88
C MET A 50 1.05 10.13 -8.63
N MET A 51 1.29 8.85 -8.90
CA MET A 51 2.59 8.21 -8.71
C MET A 51 3.67 8.90 -9.56
N THR A 52 3.34 9.26 -10.79
CA THR A 52 4.22 10.01 -11.69
C THR A 52 4.49 11.43 -11.14
N ALA A 53 3.44 12.13 -10.72
CA ALA A 53 3.56 13.49 -10.21
C ALA A 53 4.38 13.60 -8.92
N PHE A 54 4.39 12.59 -8.06
CA PHE A 54 5.28 12.55 -6.90
C PHE A 54 6.75 12.59 -7.31
N ALA A 55 7.16 11.76 -8.24
CA ALA A 55 8.54 11.73 -8.72
C ALA A 55 8.90 13.01 -9.51
N ASP A 56 7.99 13.50 -10.35
CA ASP A 56 8.23 14.71 -11.16
C ASP A 56 8.31 15.99 -10.30
N SER A 57 7.56 16.04 -9.19
CA SER A 57 7.54 17.20 -8.29
C SER A 57 8.71 17.21 -7.30
N PHE A 58 9.27 16.05 -6.98
CA PHE A 58 10.34 15.88 -5.99
C PHE A 58 11.50 15.03 -6.53
N PRO A 59 12.08 15.37 -7.71
CA PRO A 59 13.03 14.50 -8.42
C PRO A 59 14.33 14.24 -7.64
N ASP A 60 14.68 15.11 -6.69
CA ASP A 60 15.89 14.96 -5.88
C ASP A 60 15.76 13.92 -4.77
N ILE A 61 14.52 13.64 -4.33
CA ILE A 61 14.25 12.75 -3.19
C ILE A 61 13.22 11.65 -3.48
N CYS A 62 12.60 11.65 -4.65
CA CYS A 62 11.58 10.66 -5.03
C CYS A 62 11.83 10.14 -6.43
N LYS A 63 11.80 8.82 -6.57
CA LYS A 63 11.92 8.13 -7.86
C LYS A 63 10.80 7.11 -8.03
N LEU A 64 10.10 7.18 -9.16
CA LEU A 64 9.12 6.17 -9.54
C LEU A 64 9.82 4.99 -10.22
N HIS A 65 9.52 3.79 -9.77
CA HIS A 65 9.94 2.55 -10.39
C HIS A 65 8.71 1.80 -10.93
N HIS A 66 8.82 1.33 -12.17
CA HIS A 66 7.88 0.42 -12.80
C HIS A 66 8.43 -0.99 -12.63
N LEU A 67 7.87 -1.78 -11.69
CA LEU A 67 8.35 -3.14 -11.46
C LEU A 67 7.98 -4.06 -12.63
N GLY A 68 6.81 -3.84 -13.23
CA GLY A 68 6.37 -4.56 -14.42
C GLY A 68 4.94 -4.26 -14.80
N THR A 69 4.57 -4.73 -15.99
CA THR A 69 3.21 -4.61 -16.54
C THR A 69 2.51 -5.96 -16.52
N LEU A 70 1.29 -5.99 -16.00
CA LEU A 70 0.42 -7.16 -15.98
C LEU A 70 -0.24 -7.40 -17.35
N ASN A 71 -0.83 -8.56 -17.55
CA ASN A 71 -1.51 -8.91 -18.81
C ASN A 71 -2.72 -7.98 -19.12
N SER A 72 -3.30 -7.36 -18.11
CA SER A 72 -4.35 -6.35 -18.24
C SER A 72 -3.86 -5.01 -18.82
N GLY A 73 -2.55 -4.81 -18.88
CA GLY A 73 -1.90 -3.54 -19.17
C GLY A 73 -1.71 -2.64 -17.94
N ARG A 74 -2.15 -3.08 -16.75
CA ARG A 74 -1.89 -2.33 -15.51
C ARG A 74 -0.47 -2.59 -15.02
N GLU A 75 0.09 -1.61 -14.33
CA GLU A 75 1.48 -1.61 -13.88
C GLU A 75 1.57 -1.75 -12.37
N ILE A 76 2.61 -2.42 -11.90
CA ILE A 76 3.01 -2.42 -10.49
C ILE A 76 4.00 -1.26 -10.30
N LEU A 77 3.55 -0.23 -9.60
CA LEU A 77 4.30 1.01 -9.38
C LEU A 77 4.75 1.12 -7.93
N ILE A 78 5.99 1.54 -7.72
CA ILE A 78 6.55 1.79 -6.39
C ILE A 78 7.40 3.06 -6.42
N VAL A 79 7.32 3.88 -5.39
CA VAL A 79 8.23 5.01 -5.22
C VAL A 79 9.34 4.65 -4.25
N GLN A 80 10.54 5.11 -4.57
CA GLN A 80 11.69 5.16 -3.67
C GLN A 80 11.85 6.60 -3.18
N ILE A 81 12.01 6.80 -1.89
CA ILE A 81 12.18 8.11 -1.25
C ILE A 81 13.44 8.06 -0.38
N SER A 82 14.43 8.88 -0.70
CA SER A 82 15.71 9.01 0.01
C SER A 82 16.36 10.34 -0.39
N ASN A 83 17.24 10.89 0.43
CA ASN A 83 17.99 12.12 0.10
C ASN A 83 18.99 11.95 -1.05
N ASN A 84 19.31 10.70 -1.42
CA ASN A 84 20.16 10.33 -2.56
C ASN A 84 19.48 9.31 -3.46
N VAL A 85 18.22 9.53 -3.79
CA VAL A 85 17.38 8.59 -4.53
C VAL A 85 18.05 8.04 -5.79
N GLY A 86 17.95 6.74 -5.99
CA GLY A 86 18.58 6.03 -7.11
C GLY A 86 20.06 5.69 -6.91
N LYS A 87 20.65 6.02 -5.76
CA LYS A 87 21.98 5.55 -5.35
C LYS A 87 21.84 4.56 -4.21
N LYS A 88 22.66 3.50 -4.22
CA LYS A 88 22.73 2.57 -3.10
C LYS A 88 23.70 3.12 -2.07
N GLU A 89 23.20 3.36 -0.87
CA GLU A 89 23.98 3.80 0.28
C GLU A 89 23.96 2.74 1.40
N ASN A 90 24.75 2.95 2.45
CA ASN A 90 24.79 2.05 3.59
C ASN A 90 23.77 2.48 4.66
N GLU A 91 22.51 2.58 4.25
CA GLU A 91 21.35 2.91 5.09
C GLU A 91 20.33 1.78 5.07
N PRO A 92 19.52 1.63 6.12
CA PRO A 92 18.48 0.62 6.15
C PRO A 92 17.40 0.94 5.11
N SER A 93 16.94 -0.09 4.39
CA SER A 93 15.84 0.02 3.44
C SER A 93 14.55 -0.49 4.07
N PHE A 94 13.48 0.31 3.96
CA PHE A 94 12.16 0.00 4.48
C PHE A 94 11.14 -0.12 3.34
N LEU A 95 10.33 -1.18 3.35
CA LEU A 95 9.26 -1.39 2.36
C LEU A 95 7.88 -1.32 3.00
N TYR A 96 7.02 -0.44 2.46
CA TYR A 96 5.57 -0.52 2.64
C TYR A 96 4.90 -1.03 1.38
N THR A 97 4.04 -2.06 1.52
CA THR A 97 3.12 -2.50 0.46
C THR A 97 1.68 -2.46 0.95
N SER A 98 0.73 -2.38 0.03
CA SER A 98 -0.69 -2.39 0.34
C SER A 98 -1.50 -3.06 -0.77
N SER A 99 -2.72 -3.46 -0.44
CA SER A 99 -3.70 -4.00 -1.38
C SER A 99 -3.19 -5.20 -2.19
N MET A 100 -2.46 -6.09 -1.54
CA MET A 100 -2.17 -7.43 -2.06
C MET A 100 -3.50 -8.19 -2.29
N HIS A 101 -4.46 -8.07 -1.37
CA HIS A 101 -5.86 -8.35 -1.64
C HIS A 101 -6.49 -7.09 -2.23
N GLY A 102 -7.03 -7.21 -3.45
CA GLY A 102 -7.45 -6.03 -4.20
C GLY A 102 -8.66 -5.30 -3.60
N ASP A 103 -9.44 -5.95 -2.74
CA ASP A 103 -10.60 -5.38 -2.03
C ASP A 103 -10.25 -4.73 -0.68
N GLU A 104 -9.02 -4.87 -0.20
CA GLU A 104 -8.53 -4.27 1.04
C GLU A 104 -7.88 -2.91 0.74
N LEU A 105 -8.72 -1.90 0.51
CA LEU A 105 -8.31 -0.64 -0.13
C LEU A 105 -7.91 0.48 0.84
N ALA A 106 -8.07 0.32 2.15
CA ALA A 106 -7.70 1.36 3.12
C ALA A 106 -6.21 1.71 3.04
N GLY A 107 -5.36 0.69 3.01
CA GLY A 107 -3.92 0.84 2.88
C GLY A 107 -3.49 1.51 1.57
N TYR A 108 -4.24 1.33 0.49
CA TYR A 108 -4.00 2.00 -0.80
C TYR A 108 -4.00 3.53 -0.66
N ILE A 109 -5.05 4.09 -0.08
CA ILE A 109 -5.16 5.54 0.14
C ILE A 109 -4.19 6.02 1.21
N LEU A 110 -4.01 5.24 2.29
CA LEU A 110 -3.05 5.59 3.34
C LEU A 110 -1.63 5.68 2.79
N SER A 111 -1.21 4.77 1.92
CA SER A 111 0.11 4.79 1.29
C SER A 111 0.29 6.00 0.37
N LEU A 112 -0.70 6.34 -0.46
CA LEU A 112 -0.64 7.55 -1.29
C LEU A 112 -0.54 8.82 -0.43
N ARG A 113 -1.31 8.88 0.66
CA ARG A 113 -1.25 10.00 1.61
C ARG A 113 0.10 10.05 2.35
N LEU A 114 0.67 8.90 2.69
CA LEU A 114 1.98 8.81 3.33
C LEU A 114 3.08 9.35 2.42
N ILE A 115 3.08 8.97 1.13
CA ILE A 115 4.01 9.51 0.13
C ILE A 115 3.91 11.04 0.08
N ASP A 116 2.70 11.57 -0.12
CA ASP A 116 2.45 13.01 -0.15
C ASP A 116 2.95 13.71 1.14
N HIS A 117 2.66 13.12 2.30
CA HIS A 117 3.06 13.66 3.60
C HIS A 117 4.58 13.71 3.79
N ILE A 118 5.29 12.65 3.42
CA ILE A 118 6.75 12.58 3.51
C ILE A 118 7.38 13.62 2.58
N LEU A 119 6.97 13.65 1.32
CA LEU A 119 7.56 14.52 0.30
C LEU A 119 7.35 16.00 0.61
N ASN A 120 6.12 16.40 0.98
CA ASN A 120 5.83 17.79 1.34
C ASN A 120 6.41 18.21 2.71
N GLY A 121 6.69 17.24 3.58
CA GLY A 121 7.28 17.49 4.90
C GLY A 121 8.80 17.59 4.88
N TYR A 122 9.47 17.05 3.88
CA TYR A 122 10.93 17.09 3.76
C TYR A 122 11.45 18.54 3.75
N GLY A 123 12.48 18.82 4.53
CA GLY A 123 13.05 20.16 4.73
C GLY A 123 12.22 21.08 5.64
N ASN A 124 10.95 20.74 5.94
CA ASN A 124 10.06 21.55 6.78
C ASN A 124 9.68 20.89 8.11
N ASN A 125 9.69 19.57 8.17
CA ASN A 125 9.43 18.78 9.36
C ASN A 125 10.69 17.99 9.73
N THR A 126 11.24 18.24 10.91
CA THR A 126 12.53 17.66 11.35
C THR A 126 12.50 16.13 11.39
N ARG A 127 11.36 15.52 11.81
CA ARG A 127 11.21 14.06 11.88
C ARG A 127 11.20 13.46 10.47
N LEU A 128 10.41 14.04 9.56
CA LEU A 128 10.31 13.54 8.17
C LEU A 128 11.61 13.74 7.41
N THR A 129 12.28 14.88 7.61
CA THR A 129 13.61 15.14 7.05
C THR A 129 14.62 14.09 7.54
N SER A 130 14.65 13.84 8.85
CA SER A 130 15.54 12.81 9.40
C SER A 130 15.23 11.40 8.89
N LEU A 131 13.97 11.06 8.67
CA LEU A 131 13.60 9.76 8.06
C LEU A 131 14.16 9.64 6.65
N VAL A 132 13.94 10.63 5.80
CA VAL A 132 14.39 10.62 4.38
C VAL A 132 15.93 10.69 4.29
N ASP A 133 16.60 11.35 5.25
CA ASP A 133 18.06 11.48 5.28
C ASP A 133 18.78 10.21 5.76
N ASN A 134 18.09 9.26 6.39
CA ASN A 134 18.71 8.10 7.02
C ASN A 134 18.10 6.75 6.64
N ILE A 135 17.04 6.73 5.83
CA ILE A 135 16.33 5.51 5.46
C ILE A 135 15.96 5.55 3.97
N ASP A 136 16.28 4.49 3.26
CA ASP A 136 15.81 4.25 1.89
C ASP A 136 14.37 3.70 1.93
N ILE A 137 13.37 4.57 1.74
CA ILE A 137 11.95 4.27 1.92
C ILE A 137 11.33 3.88 0.59
N TRP A 138 10.69 2.70 0.55
CA TRP A 138 9.99 2.19 -0.62
C TRP A 138 8.50 2.02 -0.31
N ILE A 139 7.63 2.61 -1.14
CA ILE A 139 6.18 2.53 -0.92
C ILE A 139 5.47 2.11 -2.20
N ASN A 140 4.78 0.96 -2.12
CA ASN A 140 3.86 0.47 -3.14
C ASN A 140 2.42 0.57 -2.61
N PRO A 141 1.62 1.51 -3.09
CA PRO A 141 0.23 1.67 -2.65
C PRO A 141 -0.70 0.56 -3.11
N LEU A 142 -0.39 -0.12 -4.23
CA LEU A 142 -1.32 -1.00 -4.93
C LEU A 142 -0.58 -2.21 -5.53
N ALA A 143 -0.46 -3.27 -4.73
CA ALA A 143 0.24 -4.50 -5.14
C ALA A 143 -0.59 -5.37 -6.10
N ASN A 144 -1.94 -5.28 -6.05
CA ASN A 144 -2.85 -6.03 -6.91
C ASN A 144 -3.81 -5.08 -7.64
N PRO A 145 -3.34 -4.35 -8.67
CA PRO A 145 -4.20 -3.44 -9.41
C PRO A 145 -5.31 -4.16 -10.18
N ASP A 146 -5.12 -5.43 -10.57
CA ASP A 146 -6.13 -6.20 -11.28
C ASP A 146 -7.29 -6.61 -10.37
N GLY A 147 -7.00 -6.95 -9.12
CA GLY A 147 -8.03 -7.17 -8.11
C GLY A 147 -8.77 -5.90 -7.73
N ALA A 148 -8.04 -4.80 -7.46
CA ALA A 148 -8.64 -3.53 -7.08
C ALA A 148 -9.54 -2.93 -8.16
N TYR A 149 -9.10 -2.99 -9.41
CA TYR A 149 -9.84 -2.47 -10.56
C TYR A 149 -10.49 -3.58 -11.40
N TYR A 150 -10.95 -4.66 -10.76
CA TYR A 150 -11.55 -5.80 -11.43
C TYR A 150 -12.74 -5.42 -12.33
N GLY A 151 -13.59 -4.51 -11.89
CA GLY A 151 -14.74 -4.00 -12.67
C GLY A 151 -14.39 -2.96 -13.73
N GLY A 152 -13.11 -2.62 -13.91
CA GLY A 152 -12.64 -1.62 -14.88
C GLY A 152 -11.95 -0.43 -14.24
N ASN A 153 -11.25 0.37 -15.04
CA ASN A 153 -10.32 1.41 -14.59
C ASN A 153 -10.96 2.65 -13.93
N GLN A 154 -12.29 2.78 -13.97
CA GLN A 154 -12.97 4.02 -13.55
C GLN A 154 -13.24 4.06 -12.04
N ASN A 155 -13.26 2.95 -11.36
CA ASN A 155 -13.52 2.87 -9.92
C ASN A 155 -13.18 1.49 -9.35
N VAL A 156 -13.18 1.39 -8.02
CA VAL A 156 -12.89 0.15 -7.27
C VAL A 156 -14.14 -0.52 -6.69
N TRP A 157 -15.33 -0.24 -7.23
CA TRP A 157 -16.60 -0.74 -6.68
C TRP A 157 -16.75 -2.26 -6.73
N SER A 158 -16.08 -2.89 -7.71
CA SER A 158 -16.08 -4.34 -7.90
C SER A 158 -14.73 -4.96 -7.51
N ALA A 159 -13.99 -4.29 -6.65
CA ALA A 159 -12.72 -4.81 -6.16
C ALA A 159 -12.90 -6.20 -5.56
N MET A 160 -11.92 -7.06 -5.80
CA MET A 160 -11.93 -8.45 -5.35
C MET A 160 -10.59 -8.82 -4.72
N ARG A 161 -10.63 -9.81 -3.83
CA ARG A 161 -9.47 -10.29 -3.09
C ARG A 161 -8.34 -10.78 -4.01
N TYR A 162 -8.70 -11.61 -4.98
CA TYR A 162 -7.79 -12.32 -5.86
C TYR A 162 -7.23 -11.44 -6.99
N ASN A 163 -6.16 -11.87 -7.63
CA ASN A 163 -5.69 -11.26 -8.87
C ASN A 163 -6.56 -11.67 -10.08
N SER A 164 -6.18 -11.24 -11.29
CA SER A 164 -6.92 -11.57 -12.53
C SER A 164 -6.99 -13.07 -12.86
N ASN A 165 -6.10 -13.88 -12.27
CA ASN A 165 -6.07 -15.34 -12.42
C ASN A 165 -6.80 -16.07 -11.29
N TRP A 166 -7.53 -15.38 -10.42
CA TRP A 166 -8.22 -15.92 -9.26
C TRP A 166 -7.28 -16.57 -8.23
N VAL A 167 -6.04 -16.10 -8.16
CA VAL A 167 -5.03 -16.55 -7.19
C VAL A 167 -4.99 -15.57 -6.02
N ASP A 168 -4.97 -16.10 -4.79
CA ASP A 168 -4.70 -15.33 -3.58
C ASP A 168 -3.19 -15.05 -3.50
N LEU A 169 -2.80 -13.81 -3.76
CA LEU A 169 -1.39 -13.44 -3.77
C LEU A 169 -0.72 -13.65 -2.41
N ASN A 170 -1.48 -13.58 -1.31
CA ASN A 170 -0.97 -13.86 0.03
C ASN A 170 -0.86 -15.36 0.35
N ARG A 171 -1.04 -16.23 -0.65
CA ARG A 171 -0.78 -17.68 -0.59
C ARG A 171 0.19 -18.14 -1.67
N ASN A 172 0.64 -17.21 -2.52
CA ASN A 172 1.41 -17.52 -3.73
C ASN A 172 2.93 -17.28 -3.58
N TYR A 173 3.39 -16.85 -2.40
CA TYR A 173 4.83 -16.77 -2.09
C TYR A 173 5.37 -18.11 -1.62
N PRO A 174 6.68 -18.39 -1.80
CA PRO A 174 7.28 -19.61 -1.25
C PRO A 174 7.22 -19.61 0.27
N ASP A 175 6.96 -20.77 0.83
CA ASP A 175 6.91 -21.01 2.26
C ASP A 175 7.99 -22.03 2.68
N PRO A 176 8.74 -21.80 3.79
CA PRO A 176 9.79 -22.71 4.21
C PRO A 176 9.32 -24.13 4.58
N GLN A 177 8.04 -24.30 4.97
CA GLN A 177 7.47 -25.61 5.30
C GLN A 177 6.76 -26.24 4.11
N ASP A 178 5.92 -25.44 3.41
CA ASP A 178 5.06 -25.93 2.34
C ASP A 178 5.71 -25.85 0.96
N GLY A 179 6.93 -25.28 0.89
CA GLY A 179 7.74 -25.24 -0.32
C GLY A 179 7.46 -24.06 -1.25
N PRO A 180 7.95 -24.12 -2.51
CA PRO A 180 7.91 -22.97 -3.42
C PRO A 180 6.50 -22.59 -3.90
N HIS A 181 5.53 -23.48 -3.82
CA HIS A 181 4.17 -23.30 -4.33
C HIS A 181 3.14 -23.84 -3.33
N PRO A 182 2.97 -23.18 -2.17
CA PRO A 182 2.12 -23.70 -1.09
C PRO A 182 0.63 -23.74 -1.49
N ASP A 183 0.19 -22.88 -2.39
CA ASP A 183 -1.16 -22.84 -2.94
C ASP A 183 -1.37 -23.77 -4.17
N GLY A 184 -0.32 -24.45 -4.63
CA GLY A 184 -0.34 -25.32 -5.81
C GLY A 184 -0.38 -24.57 -7.15
N ASN A 185 -0.35 -23.25 -7.16
CA ASN A 185 -0.32 -22.43 -8.37
C ASN A 185 1.13 -22.09 -8.75
N ALA A 186 1.36 -21.78 -10.03
CA ALA A 186 2.58 -21.10 -10.46
C ALA A 186 2.63 -19.69 -9.83
N TRP A 187 3.83 -19.17 -9.62
CA TRP A 187 3.98 -17.80 -9.18
C TRP A 187 3.28 -16.85 -10.13
N GLN A 188 2.53 -15.93 -9.57
CA GLN A 188 1.88 -14.90 -10.33
C GLN A 188 2.88 -13.79 -10.67
N LYS A 189 2.58 -13.01 -11.69
CA LYS A 189 3.47 -11.94 -12.13
C LYS A 189 3.75 -10.94 -11.01
N GLU A 190 2.74 -10.62 -10.23
CA GLU A 190 2.85 -9.76 -9.04
C GLU A 190 3.84 -10.35 -8.04
N THR A 191 3.72 -11.65 -7.72
CA THR A 191 4.62 -12.38 -6.79
C THR A 191 6.06 -12.34 -7.29
N GLU A 192 6.29 -12.67 -8.58
CA GLU A 192 7.63 -12.65 -9.19
C GLU A 192 8.28 -11.25 -9.11
N LEU A 193 7.49 -10.20 -9.36
CA LEU A 193 7.99 -8.82 -9.33
C LEU A 193 8.42 -8.38 -7.92
N PHE A 194 7.63 -8.71 -6.89
CA PHE A 194 8.00 -8.38 -5.51
C PHE A 194 9.16 -9.22 -4.99
N MET A 195 9.25 -10.52 -5.33
CA MET A 195 10.41 -11.33 -4.99
C MET A 195 11.68 -10.78 -5.64
N GLY A 196 11.63 -10.44 -6.94
CA GLY A 196 12.76 -9.83 -7.65
C GLY A 196 13.17 -8.47 -7.08
N LEU A 197 12.21 -7.66 -6.61
CA LEU A 197 12.50 -6.42 -5.90
C LEU A 197 13.21 -6.70 -4.58
N ALA A 198 12.72 -7.65 -3.78
CA ALA A 198 13.32 -8.01 -2.50
C ALA A 198 14.76 -8.52 -2.66
N ASP A 199 15.00 -9.36 -3.66
CA ASP A 199 16.35 -9.86 -4.00
C ASP A 199 17.31 -8.72 -4.42
N THR A 200 16.79 -7.66 -5.02
CA THR A 200 17.61 -6.55 -5.53
C THR A 200 17.91 -5.52 -4.46
N VAL A 201 16.92 -5.12 -3.67
CA VAL A 201 17.03 -4.04 -2.68
C VAL A 201 17.57 -4.57 -1.35
N ASN A 202 17.19 -5.80 -0.98
CA ASN A 202 17.56 -6.42 0.30
C ASN A 202 17.04 -5.60 1.50
N PHE A 203 15.72 -5.50 1.63
CA PHE A 203 15.05 -4.70 2.67
C PHE A 203 15.44 -5.14 4.08
N THR A 204 15.71 -4.16 4.94
CA THR A 204 15.98 -4.38 6.37
C THR A 204 14.70 -4.80 7.10
N ILE A 205 13.58 -4.17 6.75
CA ILE A 205 12.25 -4.47 7.30
C ILE A 205 11.18 -4.13 6.25
N ALA A 206 10.07 -4.84 6.29
CA ALA A 206 8.92 -4.58 5.44
C ALA A 206 7.63 -4.69 6.23
N ALA A 207 6.61 -3.94 5.80
CA ALA A 207 5.26 -4.06 6.29
C ALA A 207 4.26 -4.12 5.11
N ASN A 208 3.27 -4.99 5.22
CA ASN A 208 2.21 -5.13 4.24
C ASN A 208 0.87 -4.83 4.90
N MET A 209 0.15 -3.83 4.39
CA MET A 209 -1.14 -3.43 4.93
C MET A 209 -2.27 -4.27 4.35
N HIS A 210 -3.03 -4.88 5.25
CA HIS A 210 -4.27 -5.59 4.98
C HIS A 210 -5.49 -4.84 5.51
N GLY A 211 -6.68 -5.39 5.33
CA GLY A 211 -7.93 -4.93 5.92
C GLY A 211 -8.66 -6.03 6.67
N GLY A 212 -9.67 -5.65 7.46
CA GLY A 212 -10.62 -6.59 8.06
C GLY A 212 -10.43 -6.86 9.55
N VAL A 213 -9.22 -6.92 10.07
CA VAL A 213 -8.93 -7.20 11.49
C VAL A 213 -7.87 -6.24 12.00
N GLU A 214 -8.04 -5.76 13.24
CA GLU A 214 -7.04 -4.96 13.95
C GLU A 214 -5.98 -5.89 14.55
N VAL A 215 -4.93 -6.15 13.81
CA VAL A 215 -3.82 -7.02 14.21
C VAL A 215 -2.53 -6.57 13.54
N CYS A 216 -1.42 -6.70 14.23
CA CYS A 216 -0.08 -6.54 13.71
C CYS A 216 0.63 -7.89 13.77
N ASN A 217 0.61 -8.62 12.66
CA ASN A 217 1.29 -9.91 12.54
C ASN A 217 2.79 -9.71 12.31
N TYR A 218 3.59 -10.62 12.86
CA TYR A 218 5.04 -10.65 12.67
C TYR A 218 5.53 -12.11 12.53
N PRO A 219 6.77 -12.34 12.10
CA PRO A 219 7.27 -13.69 11.87
C PRO A 219 7.25 -14.60 13.11
N TRP A 220 6.89 -15.88 12.99
CA TRP A 220 6.50 -16.50 11.68
C TRP A 220 4.98 -16.64 11.52
N ASP A 221 4.17 -15.80 11.51
CA ASP A 221 2.72 -15.81 11.43
C ASP A 221 2.06 -17.16 10.98
N THR A 222 2.74 -17.93 10.12
CA THR A 222 2.27 -19.19 9.55
C THR A 222 2.53 -20.41 10.45
N TRP A 223 3.40 -20.35 11.48
CA TRP A 223 3.78 -21.48 12.35
C TRP A 223 3.99 -21.08 13.80
N SER A 224 3.83 -22.10 14.70
CA SER A 224 3.87 -21.89 16.15
C SER A 224 5.25 -21.54 16.74
N PRO A 225 6.40 -22.05 16.23
CA PRO A 225 7.69 -21.69 16.79
C PRO A 225 7.98 -20.20 16.61
N LEU A 226 8.46 -19.57 17.66
CA LEU A 226 8.87 -18.18 17.64
C LEU A 226 10.23 -18.02 16.96
N THR A 227 10.46 -16.81 16.39
CA THR A 227 11.79 -16.44 15.88
C THR A 227 12.79 -16.28 17.03
N ALA A 228 14.08 -16.35 16.75
CA ALA A 228 15.13 -16.16 17.76
C ALA A 228 15.12 -14.75 18.37
N ASP A 229 14.59 -13.77 17.64
CA ASP A 229 14.46 -12.36 17.99
C ASP A 229 13.00 -11.95 18.27
N ASN A 230 12.16 -12.89 18.73
CA ASN A 230 10.74 -12.67 18.99
C ASN A 230 10.46 -11.46 19.88
N ASP A 231 11.25 -11.24 20.95
CA ASP A 231 11.07 -10.13 21.85
C ASP A 231 11.20 -8.77 21.13
N TRP A 232 12.07 -8.70 20.12
CA TRP A 232 12.21 -7.52 19.28
C TRP A 232 10.97 -7.31 18.38
N TRP A 233 10.47 -8.38 17.79
CA TRP A 233 9.26 -8.33 16.96
C TRP A 233 8.02 -7.92 17.75
N GLU A 234 7.87 -8.46 18.96
CA GLU A 234 6.78 -8.08 19.88
C GLU A 234 6.85 -6.59 20.23
N HIS A 235 8.06 -6.10 20.54
CA HIS A 235 8.29 -4.69 20.84
C HIS A 235 7.94 -3.80 19.63
N VAL A 236 8.46 -4.09 18.45
CA VAL A 236 8.21 -3.29 17.24
C VAL A 236 6.72 -3.31 16.83
N ALA A 237 6.07 -4.48 16.92
CA ALA A 237 4.65 -4.61 16.62
C ALA A 237 3.78 -3.81 17.60
N SER A 238 4.12 -3.83 18.90
CA SER A 238 3.44 -3.04 19.93
C SER A 238 3.61 -1.54 19.70
N GLU A 239 4.84 -1.07 19.46
CA GLU A 239 5.11 0.34 19.15
C GLU A 239 4.34 0.81 17.89
N TYR A 240 4.24 -0.05 16.88
CA TYR A 240 3.45 0.25 15.67
C TYR A 240 1.95 0.33 15.96
N ALA A 241 1.43 -0.56 16.79
CA ALA A 241 0.00 -0.59 17.13
C ALA A 241 -0.44 0.57 18.04
N ASP A 242 0.48 1.06 18.88
CA ASP A 242 0.22 2.12 19.86
C ASP A 242 0.48 3.55 19.30
N SER A 243 0.95 3.69 18.05
CA SER A 243 1.36 4.96 17.42
C SER A 243 0.20 5.72 16.63
#